data_01d74a001fa12499cc3d7a0c29c3c919
#
_entry.id   01d74a001fa12499cc3d7a0c29c3c919
#
_cell.length_a   1.000
_cell.length_b   1.000
_cell.length_c   1.000
_cell.angle_alpha   90.00
_cell.angle_beta   90.00
_cell.angle_gamma   90.00
#
_symmetry.space_group_name_H-M   'P 1'
#
loop_
_entity.id
_entity.type
_entity.pdbx_description
1 polymer ?
#
loop_
_entity_poly.entity_id
_entity_poly.type
_entity_poly.pdbx_seq_one_letter_code
_entity_poly.pdbx_strand_id
1 'polypeptide(L)'
;MEIRKVFLYWVGKEYKLISILRKLIYLHSTNGKGYKVILITDKNINEYVKNIPSYFDNMIPAHQADFVRVNVICDYGGVWLDSDTLVLNSLDSLFDYIESKDGFFIKENNQILWNGIFGSKPNTPLMMEWKKQMITLLDIKFGKIGWSNIGSEMIGCIYKTNFEFYDNYKIFNGLDNLYPVNWHNCVTEYIDKPYENYKTIIRGYQPLIVLVNSVYKILEDKTEKEILNGNMPINYFINKSFENM
;
A
#
# COMPACT_ATOMS: atom_id res chain seq x y z
N MET A 1 21.82 -3.12 12.64
CA MET A 1 21.02 -2.87 11.43
C MET A 1 19.58 -2.71 11.88
N GLU A 2 18.93 -1.62 11.57
CA GLU A 2 17.52 -1.41 11.92
C GLU A 2 16.66 -2.45 11.17
N ILE A 3 15.67 -3.04 11.88
CA ILE A 3 14.83 -4.08 11.29
C ILE A 3 13.94 -3.43 10.22
N ARG A 4 14.06 -3.87 8.97
CA ARG A 4 13.16 -3.50 7.88
C ARG A 4 11.74 -3.93 8.23
N LYS A 5 10.76 -3.04 8.09
CA LYS A 5 9.36 -3.28 8.48
C LYS A 5 8.44 -3.03 7.31
N VAL A 6 7.49 -3.93 7.12
CA VAL A 6 6.34 -3.76 6.23
C VAL A 6 5.08 -3.73 7.09
N PHE A 7 4.32 -2.66 7.00
CA PHE A 7 3.07 -2.48 7.73
C PHE A 7 1.87 -2.70 6.81
N LEU A 8 0.89 -3.43 7.32
CA LEU A 8 -0.41 -3.69 6.72
C LEU A 8 -1.50 -3.35 7.73
N TYR A 9 -2.68 -3.00 7.25
CA TYR A 9 -3.87 -2.83 8.08
C TYR A 9 -5.05 -3.58 7.47
N TRP A 10 -5.84 -4.27 8.32
CA TRP A 10 -7.08 -4.90 7.90
C TRP A 10 -8.08 -4.98 9.04
N VAL A 11 -9.33 -4.61 8.73
CA VAL A 11 -10.50 -4.80 9.61
C VAL A 11 -11.67 -5.36 8.82
N GLY A 12 -12.55 -6.07 9.51
CA GLY A 12 -13.74 -6.66 8.93
C GLY A 12 -13.54 -8.01 8.26
N LYS A 13 -14.44 -8.37 7.33
CA LYS A 13 -14.43 -9.67 6.63
C LYS A 13 -13.15 -9.84 5.82
N GLU A 14 -12.49 -10.96 6.00
CA GLU A 14 -11.34 -11.33 5.18
C GLU A 14 -11.79 -12.08 3.93
N TYR A 15 -11.42 -11.54 2.76
CA TYR A 15 -11.65 -12.18 1.46
C TYR A 15 -10.54 -13.18 1.14
N LYS A 16 -10.85 -14.24 0.38
CA LYS A 16 -9.85 -15.27 0.02
C LYS A 16 -8.65 -14.70 -0.73
N LEU A 17 -8.89 -13.78 -1.66
CA LEU A 17 -7.78 -13.10 -2.35
C LEU A 17 -6.88 -12.35 -1.37
N ILE A 18 -7.43 -11.57 -0.44
CA ILE A 18 -6.66 -10.83 0.57
C ILE A 18 -5.83 -11.78 1.44
N SER A 19 -6.40 -12.93 1.84
CA SER A 19 -5.66 -13.96 2.58
C SER A 19 -4.46 -14.50 1.78
N ILE A 20 -4.65 -14.77 0.48
CA ILE A 20 -3.57 -15.22 -0.41
C ILE A 20 -2.49 -14.14 -0.54
N LEU A 21 -2.88 -12.88 -0.80
CA LEU A 21 -1.93 -11.77 -0.96
C LEU A 21 -1.10 -11.56 0.32
N ARG A 22 -1.73 -11.58 1.47
CA ARG A 22 -1.01 -11.48 2.76
C ARG A 22 -0.06 -12.65 2.98
N LYS A 23 -0.49 -13.88 2.65
CA LYS A 23 0.40 -15.06 2.71
C LYS A 23 1.64 -14.86 1.83
N LEU A 24 1.49 -14.32 0.62
CA LEU A 24 2.61 -14.02 -0.27
C LEU A 24 3.54 -12.95 0.31
N ILE A 25 3.00 -11.88 0.91
CA ILE A 25 3.80 -10.85 1.59
C ILE A 25 4.66 -11.47 2.71
N TYR A 26 4.08 -12.40 3.50
CA TYR A 26 4.83 -13.12 4.54
C TYR A 26 5.88 -14.06 3.95
N LEU A 27 5.55 -14.80 2.90
CA LEU A 27 6.49 -15.72 2.26
C LEU A 27 7.69 -14.98 1.66
N HIS A 28 7.45 -13.84 1.01
CA HIS A 28 8.52 -12.99 0.48
C HIS A 28 9.34 -12.25 1.57
N SER A 29 8.92 -12.30 2.83
CA SER A 29 9.60 -11.58 3.92
C SER A 29 11.02 -12.10 4.20
N THR A 30 11.36 -13.27 3.73
CA THR A 30 12.71 -13.86 3.82
C THR A 30 13.56 -13.66 2.57
N ASN A 31 12.99 -13.12 1.50
CA ASN A 31 13.70 -12.89 0.24
C ASN A 31 14.68 -11.70 0.36
N GLY A 32 15.84 -11.83 -0.27
CA GLY A 32 16.88 -10.81 -0.24
C GLY A 32 17.39 -10.56 1.19
N LYS A 33 17.43 -9.28 1.59
CA LYS A 33 17.83 -8.88 2.97
C LYS A 33 16.74 -9.09 4.01
N GLY A 34 15.54 -9.45 3.57
CA GLY A 34 14.38 -9.73 4.40
C GLY A 34 13.73 -8.50 5.07
N TYR A 35 12.55 -8.71 5.64
CA TYR A 35 11.80 -7.70 6.38
C TYR A 35 10.82 -8.35 7.38
N LYS A 36 10.43 -7.60 8.41
CA LYS A 36 9.38 -8.01 9.35
C LYS A 36 8.02 -7.51 8.83
N VAL A 37 7.06 -8.41 8.69
CA VAL A 37 5.67 -8.05 8.38
C VAL A 37 4.92 -7.78 9.68
N ILE A 38 4.20 -6.67 9.73
CA ILE A 38 3.37 -6.23 10.85
C ILE A 38 1.96 -5.98 10.32
N LEU A 39 1.06 -6.93 10.59
CA LEU A 39 -0.36 -6.75 10.31
C LEU A 39 -1.02 -6.09 11.53
N ILE A 40 -1.55 -4.90 11.33
CA ILE A 40 -2.33 -4.17 12.32
C ILE A 40 -3.81 -4.45 12.08
N THR A 41 -4.52 -4.70 13.17
CA THR A 41 -5.95 -5.01 13.21
C THR A 41 -6.59 -4.26 14.37
N ASP A 42 -7.91 -4.32 14.50
CA ASP A 42 -8.65 -3.85 15.67
C ASP A 42 -8.14 -4.42 17.02
N LYS A 43 -7.51 -5.60 16.99
CA LYS A 43 -7.03 -6.29 18.20
C LYS A 43 -5.68 -5.79 18.73
N ASN A 44 -4.83 -5.27 17.85
CA ASN A 44 -3.46 -4.88 18.22
C ASN A 44 -3.09 -3.44 17.86
N ILE A 45 -4.01 -2.66 17.37
CA ILE A 45 -3.74 -1.27 16.92
C ILE A 45 -3.12 -0.43 18.05
N ASN A 46 -3.54 -0.63 19.30
CA ASN A 46 -3.02 0.10 20.46
C ASN A 46 -1.53 -0.17 20.76
N GLU A 47 -0.97 -1.24 20.21
CA GLU A 47 0.47 -1.54 20.33
C GLU A 47 1.31 -0.65 19.41
N TYR A 48 0.73 -0.18 18.31
CA TYR A 48 1.44 0.53 17.24
C TYR A 48 1.02 1.99 17.10
N VAL A 49 -0.21 2.33 17.42
CA VAL A 49 -0.74 3.68 17.26
C VAL A 49 -1.08 4.27 18.61
N LYS A 50 -0.43 5.40 18.94
CA LYS A 50 -0.70 6.16 20.16
C LYS A 50 -1.79 7.20 19.91
N ASN A 51 -2.54 7.57 20.96
CA ASN A 51 -3.54 8.63 20.92
C ASN A 51 -4.61 8.40 19.84
N ILE A 52 -5.16 7.19 19.80
CA ILE A 52 -6.29 6.86 18.93
C ILE A 52 -7.48 7.71 19.36
N PRO A 53 -8.07 8.52 18.46
CA PRO A 53 -9.19 9.37 18.83
C PRO A 53 -10.44 8.54 19.11
N SER A 54 -11.30 9.02 20.01
CA SER A 54 -12.53 8.31 20.42
C SER A 54 -13.52 8.06 19.27
N TYR A 55 -13.42 8.80 18.18
CA TYR A 55 -14.23 8.63 16.98
C TYR A 55 -13.65 7.64 15.97
N PHE A 56 -12.47 7.04 16.24
CA PHE A 56 -11.78 6.16 15.29
C PHE A 56 -12.65 5.01 14.79
N ASP A 57 -13.37 4.34 15.68
CA ASP A 57 -14.25 3.21 15.34
C ASP A 57 -15.45 3.62 14.48
N ASN A 58 -15.79 4.91 14.45
CA ASN A 58 -16.83 5.47 13.59
C ASN A 58 -16.31 5.90 12.20
N MET A 59 -15.01 5.81 11.96
CA MET A 59 -14.43 6.06 10.63
C MET A 59 -14.76 4.92 9.69
N ILE A 60 -14.91 5.24 8.40
CA ILE A 60 -14.92 4.21 7.35
C ILE A 60 -13.56 3.50 7.30
N PRO A 61 -13.50 2.21 6.89
CA PRO A 61 -12.24 1.44 6.87
C PRO A 61 -11.10 2.12 6.11
N ALA A 62 -11.40 2.86 5.03
CA ALA A 62 -10.39 3.60 4.28
C ALA A 62 -9.74 4.71 5.11
N HIS A 63 -10.53 5.49 5.86
CA HIS A 63 -10.01 6.53 6.75
C HIS A 63 -9.26 5.94 7.95
N GLN A 64 -9.71 4.80 8.47
CA GLN A 64 -8.97 4.07 9.51
C GLN A 64 -7.59 3.65 8.98
N ALA A 65 -7.53 3.11 7.74
CA ALA A 65 -6.28 2.74 7.10
C ALA A 65 -5.38 3.97 6.88
N ASP A 66 -5.93 5.11 6.43
CA ASP A 66 -5.18 6.36 6.26
C ASP A 66 -4.60 6.86 7.60
N PHE A 67 -5.42 6.83 8.65
CA PHE A 67 -4.96 7.22 9.99
C PHE A 67 -3.83 6.31 10.49
N VAL A 68 -3.99 5.00 10.35
CA VAL A 68 -2.99 4.01 10.80
C VAL A 68 -1.69 4.16 10.01
N ARG A 69 -1.74 4.21 8.66
CA ARG A 69 -0.54 4.27 7.81
C ARG A 69 0.33 5.47 8.10
N VAL A 70 -0.29 6.64 8.25
CA VAL A 70 0.44 7.88 8.54
C VAL A 70 1.10 7.82 9.91
N ASN A 71 0.38 7.32 10.94
CA ASN A 71 0.93 7.21 12.28
C ASN A 71 2.09 6.22 12.34
N VAL A 72 1.93 4.99 11.82
CA VAL A 72 2.97 3.97 11.96
C VAL A 72 4.21 4.27 11.13
N ILE A 73 4.06 4.81 9.93
CA ILE A 73 5.23 5.17 9.13
C ILE A 73 5.91 6.42 9.70
N CYS A 74 5.17 7.38 10.22
CA CYS A 74 5.76 8.51 10.92
C CYS A 74 6.56 8.06 12.14
N ASP A 75 6.01 7.18 12.98
CA ASP A 75 6.62 6.84 14.26
C ASP A 75 7.71 5.76 14.15
N TYR A 76 7.58 4.81 13.23
CA TYR A 76 8.48 3.64 13.14
C TYR A 76 9.29 3.58 11.85
N GLY A 77 8.95 4.35 10.84
CA GLY A 77 9.51 4.19 9.51
C GLY A 77 9.19 2.83 8.87
N GLY A 78 9.65 2.60 7.65
CA GLY A 78 9.44 1.37 6.91
C GLY A 78 8.57 1.55 5.67
N VAL A 79 7.99 0.46 5.19
CA VAL A 79 7.14 0.43 4.00
C VAL A 79 5.69 0.18 4.43
N TRP A 80 4.78 0.97 3.91
CA TRP A 80 3.35 0.69 3.94
C TRP A 80 2.94 -0.02 2.65
N LEU A 81 2.17 -1.09 2.79
CA LEU A 81 1.47 -1.75 1.70
C LEU A 81 -0.02 -1.86 2.05
N ASP A 82 -0.91 -1.44 1.15
CA ASP A 82 -2.31 -1.81 1.27
C ASP A 82 -2.44 -3.33 1.14
N SER A 83 -3.38 -3.93 1.87
CA SER A 83 -3.54 -5.40 1.96
C SER A 83 -3.96 -6.06 0.65
N ASP A 84 -4.33 -5.28 -0.37
CA ASP A 84 -4.60 -5.72 -1.73
C ASP A 84 -3.37 -5.59 -2.66
N THR A 85 -2.18 -5.54 -2.10
CA THR A 85 -0.91 -5.55 -2.82
C THR A 85 -0.42 -6.99 -3.03
N LEU A 86 -0.06 -7.31 -4.26
CA LEU A 86 0.58 -8.58 -4.62
C LEU A 86 2.10 -8.37 -4.76
N VAL A 87 2.86 -8.94 -3.83
CA VAL A 87 4.32 -8.95 -3.89
C VAL A 87 4.77 -10.05 -4.84
N LEU A 88 5.65 -9.73 -5.79
CA LEU A 88 6.16 -10.63 -6.83
C LEU A 88 7.61 -11.04 -6.62
N ASN A 89 8.39 -10.20 -5.96
CA ASN A 89 9.83 -10.38 -5.76
C ASN A 89 10.27 -9.73 -4.46
N SER A 90 11.60 -9.78 -4.16
CA SER A 90 12.17 -9.05 -3.03
C SER A 90 11.80 -7.56 -3.04
N LEU A 91 11.53 -7.01 -1.87
CA LEU A 91 11.28 -5.59 -1.67
C LEU A 91 12.56 -4.79 -1.37
N ASP A 92 13.74 -5.37 -1.56
CA ASP A 92 15.02 -4.73 -1.24
C ASP A 92 15.17 -3.37 -1.91
N SER A 93 14.79 -3.25 -3.18
CA SER A 93 14.88 -1.98 -3.92
C SER A 93 14.06 -0.85 -3.29
N LEU A 94 12.93 -1.16 -2.64
CA LEU A 94 12.12 -0.18 -1.94
C LEU A 94 12.79 0.25 -0.62
N PHE A 95 13.35 -0.70 0.11
CA PHE A 95 14.10 -0.42 1.33
C PHE A 95 15.40 0.35 1.06
N ASP A 96 16.07 0.09 -0.06
CA ASP A 96 17.27 0.82 -0.46
C ASP A 96 16.98 2.33 -0.62
N TYR A 97 15.77 2.73 -1.02
CA TYR A 97 15.37 4.15 -1.05
C TYR A 97 15.13 4.73 0.36
N ILE A 98 14.71 3.93 1.33
CA ILE A 98 14.59 4.36 2.71
C ILE A 98 15.99 4.47 3.34
N GLU A 99 16.90 3.55 3.01
CA GLU A 99 18.27 3.53 3.53
C GLU A 99 19.11 4.69 2.98
N SER A 100 19.02 4.95 1.65
CA SER A 100 19.82 5.96 0.96
C SER A 100 19.22 7.36 0.91
N LYS A 101 17.91 7.47 1.06
CA LYS A 101 17.11 8.70 1.04
C LYS A 101 16.21 8.76 2.27
N ASP A 102 15.20 9.62 2.27
CA ASP A 102 14.16 9.62 3.31
C ASP A 102 13.02 8.64 3.02
N GLY A 103 12.92 8.16 1.78
CA GLY A 103 11.91 7.20 1.38
C GLY A 103 11.51 7.30 -0.08
N PHE A 104 10.30 6.82 -0.38
CA PHE A 104 9.74 6.87 -1.73
C PHE A 104 8.22 7.06 -1.72
N PHE A 105 7.70 7.64 -2.81
CA PHE A 105 6.28 7.73 -3.14
C PHE A 105 6.05 7.38 -4.61
N ILE A 106 4.80 7.05 -4.95
CA ILE A 106 4.34 6.89 -6.31
C ILE A 106 3.47 8.09 -6.68
N LYS A 107 3.75 8.72 -7.81
CA LYS A 107 3.02 9.85 -8.35
C LYS A 107 2.20 9.41 -9.55
N GLU A 108 0.90 9.54 -9.45
CA GLU A 108 -0.01 9.34 -10.58
C GLU A 108 -0.25 10.67 -11.29
N ASN A 109 -0.02 10.70 -12.61
CA ASN A 109 -0.10 11.93 -13.39
C ASN A 109 0.66 13.09 -12.70
N ASN A 110 0.58 14.30 -13.11
CA ASN A 110 1.45 15.34 -12.56
C ASN A 110 1.13 15.83 -11.13
N GLN A 111 0.19 15.23 -10.40
CA GLN A 111 -0.30 15.87 -9.19
C GLN A 111 -0.75 15.00 -8.01
N ILE A 112 -1.03 13.72 -8.21
CA ILE A 112 -1.59 12.87 -7.14
C ILE A 112 -0.52 11.90 -6.67
N LEU A 113 -0.20 11.95 -5.37
CA LEU A 113 0.62 10.93 -4.73
C LEU A 113 -0.27 9.80 -4.21
N TRP A 114 0.09 8.58 -4.55
CA TRP A 114 -0.56 7.39 -4.01
C TRP A 114 -0.11 7.12 -2.59
N ASN A 115 -1.06 6.77 -1.74
CA ASN A 115 -0.81 6.41 -0.35
C ASN A 115 -1.02 4.93 -0.05
N GLY A 116 -1.40 4.13 -1.04
CA GLY A 116 -1.54 2.66 -0.91
C GLY A 116 -0.20 1.93 -0.83
N ILE A 117 0.86 2.53 -1.39
CA ILE A 117 2.25 2.09 -1.26
C ILE A 117 3.14 3.30 -1.12
N PHE A 118 3.90 3.36 -0.06
CA PHE A 118 4.98 4.33 0.14
C PHE A 118 5.91 3.84 1.25
N GLY A 119 7.06 4.46 1.37
CA GLY A 119 7.99 4.18 2.45
C GLY A 119 8.71 5.42 2.92
N SER A 120 9.03 5.46 4.21
CA SER A 120 9.76 6.58 4.80
C SER A 120 10.62 6.15 5.98
N LYS A 121 11.68 6.92 6.26
CA LYS A 121 12.31 6.95 7.57
C LYS A 121 11.32 7.51 8.60
N PRO A 122 11.48 7.16 9.89
CA PRO A 122 10.63 7.72 10.93
C PRO A 122 10.92 9.22 11.12
N ASN A 123 9.90 9.97 11.56
CA ASN A 123 10.00 11.36 11.97
C ASN A 123 10.59 12.31 10.91
N THR A 124 10.46 12.00 9.62
CA THR A 124 10.84 12.97 8.58
C THR A 124 9.91 14.18 8.61
N PRO A 125 10.38 15.37 8.18
CA PRO A 125 9.55 16.57 8.15
C PRO A 125 8.23 16.37 7.39
N LEU A 126 8.27 15.63 6.26
CA LEU A 126 7.11 15.29 5.47
C LEU A 126 6.09 14.45 6.26
N MET A 127 6.54 13.37 6.91
CA MET A 127 5.64 12.48 7.66
C MET A 127 5.06 13.18 8.89
N MET A 128 5.83 14.02 9.56
CA MET A 128 5.35 14.82 10.70
C MET A 128 4.30 15.83 10.25
N GLU A 129 4.50 16.51 9.13
CA GLU A 129 3.54 17.47 8.60
C GLU A 129 2.24 16.78 8.15
N TRP A 130 2.35 15.64 7.46
CA TRP A 130 1.16 14.85 7.08
C TRP A 130 0.37 14.41 8.30
N LYS A 131 1.03 13.83 9.30
CA LYS A 131 0.39 13.42 10.56
C LYS A 131 -0.30 14.59 11.26
N LYS A 132 0.35 15.74 11.36
CA LYS A 132 -0.18 16.96 11.98
C LYS A 132 -1.43 17.46 11.24
N GLN A 133 -1.36 17.60 9.91
CA GLN A 133 -2.50 18.09 9.11
C GLN A 133 -3.67 17.11 9.15
N MET A 134 -3.40 15.80 9.10
CA MET A 134 -4.41 14.76 9.20
C MET A 134 -5.18 14.85 10.53
N ILE A 135 -4.46 14.91 11.66
CA ILE A 135 -5.08 15.04 12.99
C ILE A 135 -5.90 16.32 13.07
N THR A 136 -5.34 17.44 12.64
CA THR A 136 -6.04 18.73 12.66
C THR A 136 -7.34 18.68 11.85
N LEU A 137 -7.30 18.09 10.64
CA LEU A 137 -8.49 17.99 9.80
C LEU A 137 -9.56 17.07 10.41
N LEU A 138 -9.15 15.95 10.99
CA LEU A 138 -10.04 15.01 11.66
C LEU A 138 -10.71 15.66 12.87
N ASP A 139 -10.00 16.41 13.70
CA ASP A 139 -10.54 17.07 14.89
C ASP A 139 -11.56 18.16 14.52
N ILE A 140 -11.36 18.87 13.40
CA ILE A 140 -12.25 19.95 12.95
C ILE A 140 -13.44 19.44 12.15
N LYS A 141 -13.23 18.43 11.28
CA LYS A 141 -14.20 18.04 10.24
C LYS A 141 -14.60 16.56 10.27
N PHE A 142 -14.43 15.87 11.39
CA PHE A 142 -14.87 14.48 11.50
C PHE A 142 -16.34 14.31 11.02
N GLY A 143 -16.57 13.28 10.19
CA GLY A 143 -17.88 13.02 9.59
C GLY A 143 -18.22 13.87 8.35
N LYS A 144 -17.37 14.83 7.95
CA LYS A 144 -17.52 15.67 6.75
C LYS A 144 -16.32 15.62 5.83
N ILE A 145 -15.45 14.63 5.98
CA ILE A 145 -14.28 14.42 5.13
C ILE A 145 -14.61 13.51 3.95
N GLY A 146 -14.11 13.85 2.77
CA GLY A 146 -14.21 13.00 1.57
C GLY A 146 -13.27 11.81 1.66
N TRP A 147 -13.45 10.85 0.73
CA TRP A 147 -12.74 9.56 0.70
C TRP A 147 -11.22 9.68 0.79
N SER A 148 -10.62 10.64 0.09
CA SER A 148 -9.16 10.80 -0.07
C SER A 148 -8.57 11.96 0.74
N ASN A 149 -9.42 12.72 1.48
CA ASN A 149 -9.01 13.99 2.06
C ASN A 149 -7.85 13.91 3.05
N ILE A 150 -7.73 12.84 3.83
CA ILE A 150 -6.62 12.63 4.78
C ILE A 150 -5.51 11.74 4.23
N GLY A 151 -5.76 11.10 3.08
CA GLY A 151 -4.83 10.24 2.35
C GLY A 151 -4.17 10.96 1.18
N SER A 152 -4.43 10.48 -0.03
CA SER A 152 -3.77 10.93 -1.27
C SER A 152 -3.97 12.42 -1.59
N GLU A 153 -5.13 13.02 -1.29
CA GLU A 153 -5.33 14.46 -1.48
C GLU A 153 -4.45 15.28 -0.54
N MET A 154 -4.40 14.91 0.74
CA MET A 154 -3.59 15.65 1.72
C MET A 154 -2.11 15.60 1.38
N ILE A 155 -1.57 14.39 1.13
CA ILE A 155 -0.15 14.26 0.77
C ILE A 155 0.16 14.96 -0.56
N GLY A 156 -0.78 14.95 -1.52
CA GLY A 156 -0.69 15.71 -2.76
C GLY A 156 -0.72 17.23 -2.55
N CYS A 157 -1.51 17.73 -1.59
CA CYS A 157 -1.50 19.15 -1.21
C CYS A 157 -0.16 19.55 -0.56
N ILE A 158 0.35 18.73 0.35
CA ILE A 158 1.66 18.95 0.97
C ILE A 158 2.75 18.95 -0.12
N TYR A 159 2.68 18.03 -1.09
CA TYR A 159 3.61 17.99 -2.22
C TYR A 159 3.66 19.31 -3.01
N LYS A 160 2.51 19.98 -3.17
CA LYS A 160 2.44 21.26 -3.91
C LYS A 160 2.89 22.47 -3.09
N THR A 161 2.67 22.43 -1.78
CA THR A 161 2.89 23.60 -0.91
C THR A 161 4.24 23.59 -0.18
N ASN A 162 4.82 22.40 -0.01
CA ASN A 162 6.08 22.18 0.72
C ASN A 162 6.99 21.24 -0.08
N PHE A 163 7.28 21.63 -1.32
CA PHE A 163 8.02 20.78 -2.27
C PHE A 163 9.38 20.34 -1.73
N GLU A 164 10.03 21.19 -0.95
CA GLU A 164 11.32 20.91 -0.30
C GLU A 164 11.32 19.67 0.61
N PHE A 165 10.17 19.28 1.15
CA PHE A 165 10.08 18.06 1.95
C PHE A 165 10.31 16.78 1.14
N TYR A 166 10.20 16.87 -0.18
CA TYR A 166 10.34 15.73 -1.09
C TYR A 166 11.72 15.62 -1.74
N ASP A 167 12.60 16.60 -1.58
CA ASP A 167 13.92 16.63 -2.24
C ASP A 167 14.74 15.38 -1.96
N ASN A 168 14.57 14.82 -0.77
CA ASN A 168 15.26 13.60 -0.38
C ASN A 168 14.41 12.32 -0.53
N TYR A 169 13.31 12.36 -1.26
CA TYR A 169 12.50 11.19 -1.59
C TYR A 169 12.69 10.74 -3.04
N LYS A 170 12.56 9.43 -3.28
CA LYS A 170 12.39 8.91 -4.63
C LYS A 170 10.91 9.01 -5.02
N ILE A 171 10.61 9.76 -6.06
CA ILE A 171 9.26 9.83 -6.62
C ILE A 171 9.24 8.99 -7.89
N PHE A 172 8.44 7.92 -7.90
CA PHE A 172 8.15 7.13 -9.09
C PHE A 172 7.04 7.81 -9.89
N ASN A 173 7.21 7.92 -11.20
CA ASN A 173 6.25 8.61 -12.06
C ASN A 173 5.31 7.61 -12.74
N GLY A 174 4.02 7.84 -12.61
CA GLY A 174 2.98 7.20 -13.39
C GLY A 174 2.97 5.67 -13.35
N LEU A 175 2.70 5.07 -14.50
CA LEU A 175 2.62 3.63 -14.69
C LEU A 175 4.01 3.02 -14.86
N ASP A 176 4.71 2.85 -13.77
CA ASP A 176 6.00 2.16 -13.69
C ASP A 176 5.84 0.72 -13.15
N ASN A 177 6.97 0.11 -12.81
CA ASN A 177 6.97 -1.27 -12.30
C ASN A 177 6.30 -1.44 -10.93
N LEU A 178 6.00 -0.37 -10.19
CA LEU A 178 5.29 -0.45 -8.90
C LEU A 178 3.78 -0.32 -9.09
N TYR A 179 3.35 0.43 -10.11
CA TYR A 179 1.95 0.67 -10.40
C TYR A 179 1.67 0.58 -11.90
N PRO A 180 1.80 -0.63 -12.49
CA PRO A 180 1.75 -0.80 -13.94
C PRO A 180 0.36 -0.64 -14.56
N VAL A 181 -0.70 -0.72 -13.75
CA VAL A 181 -2.11 -0.60 -14.20
C VAL A 181 -2.80 0.48 -13.38
N ASN A 182 -3.35 1.48 -14.08
CA ASN A 182 -4.15 2.52 -13.45
C ASN A 182 -5.35 1.91 -12.71
N TRP A 183 -5.70 2.44 -11.54
CA TRP A 183 -6.73 1.91 -10.67
C TRP A 183 -8.09 1.72 -11.34
N HIS A 184 -8.47 2.59 -12.29
CA HIS A 184 -9.69 2.47 -13.09
C HIS A 184 -9.72 1.21 -13.96
N ASN A 185 -8.56 0.69 -14.35
CA ASN A 185 -8.42 -0.41 -15.29
C ASN A 185 -8.08 -1.74 -14.59
N CYS A 186 -7.90 -1.77 -13.27
CA CYS A 186 -7.46 -2.97 -12.57
C CYS A 186 -8.38 -4.17 -12.81
N VAL A 187 -9.70 -3.98 -12.79
CA VAL A 187 -10.65 -5.07 -13.06
C VAL A 187 -10.46 -5.58 -14.48
N THR A 188 -10.50 -4.68 -15.48
CA THR A 188 -10.33 -5.05 -16.88
C THR A 188 -9.00 -5.75 -17.14
N GLU A 189 -7.89 -5.20 -16.63
CA GLU A 189 -6.55 -5.71 -16.93
C GLU A 189 -6.21 -7.00 -16.18
N TYR A 190 -6.69 -7.16 -14.96
CA TYR A 190 -6.36 -8.32 -14.11
C TYR A 190 -7.42 -9.44 -14.14
N ILE A 191 -8.68 -9.13 -14.50
CA ILE A 191 -9.80 -10.07 -14.40
C ILE A 191 -10.43 -10.36 -15.77
N ASP A 192 -10.88 -9.31 -16.52
CA ASP A 192 -11.76 -9.47 -17.66
C ASP A 192 -11.03 -9.84 -18.95
N LYS A 193 -9.78 -9.39 -19.12
CA LYS A 193 -8.97 -9.69 -20.30
C LYS A 193 -8.54 -11.17 -20.34
N PRO A 194 -8.19 -11.69 -21.54
CA PRO A 194 -7.62 -13.03 -21.67
C PRO A 194 -6.35 -13.19 -20.81
N TYR A 195 -6.11 -14.41 -20.35
CA TYR A 195 -4.98 -14.77 -19.50
C TYR A 195 -3.64 -14.17 -19.98
N GLU A 196 -3.36 -14.24 -21.27
CA GLU A 196 -2.12 -13.78 -21.90
C GLU A 196 -1.89 -12.28 -21.79
N ASN A 197 -2.88 -11.51 -21.34
CA ASN A 197 -2.75 -10.07 -21.12
C ASN A 197 -1.68 -9.73 -20.08
N TYR A 198 -1.34 -10.66 -19.19
CA TYR A 198 -0.23 -10.45 -18.26
C TYR A 198 1.06 -9.98 -18.95
N LYS A 199 1.30 -10.42 -20.21
CA LYS A 199 2.47 -10.03 -21.01
C LYS A 199 2.54 -8.53 -21.32
N THR A 200 1.41 -7.85 -21.31
CA THR A 200 1.35 -6.40 -21.55
C THR A 200 1.56 -5.57 -20.28
N ILE A 201 1.34 -6.21 -19.12
CA ILE A 201 1.44 -5.57 -17.80
C ILE A 201 2.89 -5.62 -17.29
N ILE A 202 3.55 -6.78 -17.43
CA ILE A 202 4.93 -6.94 -16.96
C ILE A 202 5.91 -6.27 -17.92
N ARG A 203 6.73 -5.37 -17.38
CA ARG A 203 7.78 -4.66 -18.11
C ARG A 203 9.11 -4.73 -17.32
N GLY A 204 9.77 -5.88 -17.37
CA GLY A 204 11.03 -6.09 -16.65
C GLY A 204 10.87 -6.52 -15.19
N TYR A 205 11.82 -6.17 -14.33
CA TYR A 205 11.78 -6.51 -12.91
C TYR A 205 10.67 -5.73 -12.19
N GLN A 206 9.82 -6.46 -11.52
CA GLN A 206 8.66 -5.92 -10.83
C GLN A 206 8.59 -6.49 -9.40
N PRO A 207 8.82 -5.67 -8.37
CA PRO A 207 8.79 -6.15 -6.99
C PRO A 207 7.37 -6.47 -6.53
N LEU A 208 6.37 -5.74 -7.02
CA LEU A 208 4.97 -5.91 -6.64
C LEU A 208 4.03 -5.30 -7.68
N ILE A 209 2.75 -5.60 -7.57
CA ILE A 209 1.66 -4.90 -8.25
C ILE A 209 0.58 -4.51 -7.24
N VAL A 210 -0.05 -3.37 -7.47
CA VAL A 210 -1.19 -2.91 -6.67
C VAL A 210 -2.47 -3.36 -7.35
N LEU A 211 -3.29 -4.06 -6.61
CA LEU A 211 -4.68 -4.29 -6.95
C LEU A 211 -5.51 -3.21 -6.24
N VAL A 212 -6.79 -3.16 -6.50
CA VAL A 212 -7.69 -2.23 -5.82
C VAL A 212 -8.89 -2.99 -5.28
N ASN A 213 -9.61 -2.39 -4.35
CA ASN A 213 -10.73 -3.03 -3.69
C ASN A 213 -11.79 -3.62 -4.65
N SER A 214 -11.96 -3.07 -5.84
CA SER A 214 -12.85 -3.61 -6.87
C SER A 214 -12.43 -5.01 -7.34
N VAL A 215 -11.13 -5.30 -7.42
CA VAL A 215 -10.61 -6.61 -7.82
C VAL A 215 -10.96 -7.69 -6.81
N TYR A 216 -10.68 -7.49 -5.52
CA TYR A 216 -11.00 -8.53 -4.53
C TYR A 216 -12.49 -8.67 -4.25
N LYS A 217 -13.28 -7.60 -4.44
CA LYS A 217 -14.74 -7.68 -4.32
C LYS A 217 -15.39 -8.51 -5.41
N ILE A 218 -14.93 -8.40 -6.66
CA ILE A 218 -15.41 -9.25 -7.76
C ILE A 218 -15.08 -10.72 -7.49
N LEU A 219 -13.99 -10.99 -6.79
CA LEU A 219 -13.54 -12.35 -6.47
C LEU A 219 -14.00 -12.84 -5.08
N GLU A 220 -14.92 -12.13 -4.41
CA GLU A 220 -15.30 -12.41 -3.01
C GLU A 220 -15.90 -13.80 -2.79
N ASP A 221 -16.62 -14.31 -3.78
CA ASP A 221 -17.27 -15.62 -3.74
C ASP A 221 -16.40 -16.76 -4.31
N LYS A 222 -15.20 -16.42 -4.82
CA LYS A 222 -14.29 -17.41 -5.37
C LYS A 222 -13.58 -18.19 -4.28
N THR A 223 -13.46 -19.50 -4.52
CA THR A 223 -12.64 -20.38 -3.71
C THR A 223 -11.15 -20.12 -3.94
N GLU A 224 -10.29 -20.49 -2.98
CA GLU A 224 -8.84 -20.45 -3.15
C GLU A 224 -8.37 -21.17 -4.42
N LYS A 225 -8.96 -22.35 -4.71
CA LYS A 225 -8.66 -23.14 -5.91
C LYS A 225 -8.98 -22.38 -7.20
N GLU A 226 -10.11 -21.68 -7.28
CA GLU A 226 -10.48 -20.87 -8.45
C GLU A 226 -9.56 -19.67 -8.61
N ILE A 227 -9.13 -19.04 -7.50
CA ILE A 227 -8.19 -17.92 -7.52
C ILE A 227 -6.79 -18.36 -7.93
N LEU A 228 -6.35 -19.56 -7.55
CA LEU A 228 -5.01 -20.07 -7.89
C LEU A 228 -4.96 -20.69 -9.30
N ASN A 229 -6.00 -21.40 -9.71
CA ASN A 229 -6.02 -22.19 -10.95
C ASN A 229 -6.97 -21.64 -12.03
N GLY A 230 -7.43 -20.40 -11.88
CA GLY A 230 -8.28 -19.75 -12.87
C GLY A 230 -7.53 -19.38 -14.16
N ASN A 231 -8.24 -18.77 -15.10
CA ASN A 231 -7.71 -18.33 -16.39
C ASN A 231 -7.83 -16.80 -16.56
N MET A 232 -7.56 -16.07 -15.48
CA MET A 232 -7.49 -14.60 -15.47
C MET A 232 -6.04 -14.15 -15.45
N PRO A 233 -5.69 -12.96 -15.96
CA PRO A 233 -4.32 -12.44 -15.86
C PRO A 233 -3.76 -12.43 -14.42
N ILE A 234 -4.59 -12.14 -13.42
CA ILE A 234 -4.18 -12.15 -12.00
C ILE A 234 -3.65 -13.52 -11.55
N ASN A 235 -4.17 -14.64 -12.11
CA ASN A 235 -3.69 -15.97 -11.75
C ASN A 235 -2.23 -16.17 -12.12
N TYR A 236 -1.79 -15.63 -13.26
CA TYR A 236 -0.38 -15.63 -13.64
C TYR A 236 0.48 -14.94 -12.58
N PHE A 237 0.09 -13.75 -12.14
CA PHE A 237 0.87 -12.98 -11.19
C PHE A 237 0.95 -13.66 -9.81
N ILE A 238 -0.16 -14.24 -9.34
CA ILE A 238 -0.20 -14.98 -8.08
C ILE A 238 0.74 -16.21 -8.16
N ASN A 239 0.64 -17.00 -9.25
CA ASN A 239 1.51 -18.15 -9.43
C ASN A 239 2.97 -17.75 -9.57
N LYS A 240 3.26 -16.68 -10.33
CA LYS A 240 4.61 -16.14 -10.46
C LYS A 240 5.20 -15.69 -9.13
N SER A 241 4.38 -15.12 -8.26
CA SER A 241 4.79 -14.78 -6.90
C SER A 241 5.21 -16.01 -6.10
N PHE A 242 4.47 -17.11 -6.20
CA PHE A 242 4.86 -18.40 -5.55
C PHE A 242 6.13 -19.00 -6.13
N GLU A 243 6.39 -18.86 -7.44
CA GLU A 243 7.60 -19.36 -8.10
C GLU A 243 8.87 -18.57 -7.73
N ASN A 244 8.74 -17.30 -7.36
CA ASN A 244 9.85 -16.40 -7.09
C ASN A 244 10.28 -16.37 -5.61
N MET A 245 9.80 -17.31 -4.81
CA MET A 245 10.15 -17.46 -3.38
C MET A 245 11.46 -18.22 -3.17
#